data_61b8d2f064350e4a9f2f8e1e847d7c51
#
_entry.id   61b8d2f064350e4a9f2f8e1e847d7c51
#
_cell.length_a   1.000
_cell.length_b   1.000
_cell.length_c   1.000
_cell.angle_alpha   90.00
_cell.angle_beta   90.00
_cell.angle_gamma   90.00
#
_symmetry.space_group_name_H-M   'P 1'
#
loop_
_entity.id
_entity.type
_entity.pdbx_description
1 polymer ?
#
loop_
_entity_poly.entity_id
_entity_poly.type
_entity_poly.pdbx_seq_one_letter_code
_entity_poly.pdbx_strand_id
1 'polypeptide(L)'
;MTVIGSKTEAFPQLLLGGLAALLAAGLLWPLAELAILVADEGAGAAAFLTPYNLRAVGNTIAMGAAVALTATVLGFAVAYAITVTRSFGRGALKVLFLAPLFAPSIMPAIGLIYLVGSNGLLLNLDLYGPLGVFLAGLVFALPHTVMQLRLNLATLDAKLLAAARSLGAGPWRRFASVTLVHARAGLANAFMIAFILTITDFGVPKMLAGDFPMLATEIYALAVGEQNFAAAGLLSLGLLIPALLAQQVTRRFSQTQTKAVFQIKDPDPSPVRDAVAGILAWCVVGAELLVIGVVIYGSFITFWPYETQLTLANYAFKNSAYGISPWLHSLIVSFAVAVLGTGLAWIGAYLTVRMPQMPGVLRTGYDKLALLPVCIPGTVLGLAWAMTFSGTALFSGALGSLLLVIANTTIHLWSVPHITAKAGLSAMNARYETVGETLGAKRLTTIARVIVPLSRAELCDIFSYLFASAVTTISAVVFLYTPSSIVAAVAAIDMIDSGFISEGAAMSCLIFVCALAVRAAALLASGTALANRASR
;
A
#
# COMPACT_ATOMS: atom_id res chain seq x y z
N MET A 1 51.75 -4.61 -5.76
CA MET A 1 50.53 -4.23 -6.51
C MET A 1 49.27 -4.31 -5.63
N THR A 2 49.33 -3.85 -4.37
CA THR A 2 48.32 -4.16 -3.33
C THR A 2 47.82 -2.94 -2.54
N VAL A 3 48.00 -1.71 -3.02
CA VAL A 3 47.61 -0.50 -2.25
C VAL A 3 46.51 0.37 -2.95
N ILE A 4 46.21 0.11 -4.22
CA ILE A 4 45.19 0.89 -4.94
C ILE A 4 43.77 0.31 -4.78
N GLY A 5 43.60 -0.95 -4.33
CA GLY A 5 42.31 -1.62 -4.13
C GLY A 5 41.47 -1.12 -2.94
N SER A 6 42.09 -0.65 -1.86
CA SER A 6 41.41 -0.39 -0.59
C SER A 6 40.51 0.88 -0.56
N LYS A 7 40.85 1.91 -1.35
CA LYS A 7 40.06 3.18 -1.36
C LYS A 7 38.81 3.10 -2.22
N THR A 8 38.77 2.26 -3.24
CA THR A 8 37.61 2.09 -4.13
C THR A 8 36.51 1.24 -3.52
N GLU A 9 36.79 0.43 -2.51
CA GLU A 9 35.85 -0.43 -1.81
C GLU A 9 35.19 0.26 -0.60
N ALA A 10 35.85 1.24 0.01
CA ALA A 10 35.33 1.94 1.18
C ALA A 10 34.07 2.77 0.89
N PHE A 11 34.00 3.47 -0.26
CA PHE A 11 32.88 4.34 -0.59
C PHE A 11 31.53 3.59 -0.69
N PRO A 12 31.39 2.46 -1.42
CA PRO A 12 30.15 1.70 -1.44
C PRO A 12 29.72 1.17 -0.06
N GLN A 13 30.69 0.77 0.78
CA GLN A 13 30.40 0.31 2.14
C GLN A 13 29.91 1.44 3.03
N LEU A 14 30.52 2.64 2.94
CA LEU A 14 30.07 3.84 3.64
C LEU A 14 28.67 4.26 3.18
N LEU A 15 28.38 4.18 1.88
CA LEU A 15 27.07 4.52 1.33
C LEU A 15 25.99 3.56 1.83
N LEU A 16 26.23 2.25 1.81
CA LEU A 16 25.29 1.27 2.33
C LEU A 16 25.13 1.40 3.85
N GLY A 17 26.22 1.68 4.57
CA GLY A 17 26.20 1.99 6.00
C GLY A 17 25.38 3.25 6.32
N GLY A 18 25.52 4.30 5.52
CA GLY A 18 24.72 5.52 5.63
C GLY A 18 23.23 5.28 5.38
N LEU A 19 22.87 4.48 4.37
CA LEU A 19 21.48 4.08 4.13
C LEU A 19 20.92 3.22 5.28
N ALA A 20 21.73 2.31 5.84
CA ALA A 20 21.34 1.53 7.01
C ALA A 20 21.13 2.42 8.24
N ALA A 21 22.03 3.39 8.46
CA ALA A 21 21.91 4.36 9.56
C ALA A 21 20.68 5.26 9.40
N LEU A 22 20.38 5.71 8.16
CA LEU A 22 19.17 6.48 7.85
C LEU A 22 17.90 5.69 8.20
N LEU A 23 17.82 4.42 7.79
CA LEU A 23 16.69 3.55 8.14
C LEU A 23 16.60 3.28 9.64
N ALA A 24 17.73 3.04 10.30
CA ALA A 24 17.75 2.83 11.75
C ALA A 24 17.29 4.09 12.49
N ALA A 25 17.79 5.27 12.10
CA ALA A 25 17.38 6.54 12.67
C ALA A 25 15.91 6.87 12.41
N GLY A 26 15.38 6.52 11.25
CA GLY A 26 13.97 6.77 10.92
C GLY A 26 12.98 5.74 11.45
N LEU A 27 13.43 4.55 11.84
CA LEU A 27 12.55 3.47 12.33
C LEU A 27 12.79 3.14 13.79
N LEU A 28 14.04 2.79 14.14
CA LEU A 28 14.34 2.25 15.47
C LEU A 28 14.39 3.34 16.53
N TRP A 29 14.95 4.50 16.20
CA TRP A 29 15.02 5.62 17.16
C TRP A 29 13.63 6.13 17.54
N PRO A 30 12.71 6.52 16.60
CA PRO A 30 11.38 6.97 17.00
C PRO A 30 10.58 5.93 17.79
N LEU A 31 10.69 4.65 17.42
CA LEU A 31 10.02 3.57 18.15
C LEU A 31 10.61 3.35 19.56
N ALA A 32 11.93 3.53 19.72
CA ALA A 32 12.58 3.46 21.03
C ALA A 32 12.15 4.64 21.93
N GLU A 33 12.13 5.86 21.40
CA GLU A 33 11.63 7.04 22.13
C GLU A 33 10.17 6.86 22.56
N LEU A 34 9.31 6.35 21.66
CA LEU A 34 7.93 6.03 21.99
C LEU A 34 7.83 4.99 23.13
N ALA A 35 8.67 3.95 23.08
CA ALA A 35 8.69 2.93 24.12
C ALA A 35 9.23 3.48 25.47
N ILE A 36 10.23 4.35 25.43
CA ILE A 36 10.77 5.04 26.62
C ILE A 36 9.70 5.95 27.24
N LEU A 37 9.03 6.78 26.43
CA LEU A 37 7.93 7.63 26.88
C LEU A 37 6.86 6.83 27.63
N VAL A 38 6.43 5.71 27.05
CA VAL A 38 5.43 4.82 27.67
C VAL A 38 5.92 4.24 29.00
N ALA A 39 7.22 3.92 29.10
CA ALA A 39 7.80 3.38 30.32
C ALA A 39 7.94 4.46 31.43
N ASP A 40 8.37 5.66 31.06
CA ASP A 40 8.65 6.75 32.01
C ASP A 40 7.36 7.36 32.61
N GLU A 41 6.32 7.54 31.80
CA GLU A 41 5.04 8.10 32.26
C GLU A 41 4.17 7.09 32.99
N GLY A 42 4.62 5.84 33.15
CA GLY A 42 3.90 4.82 33.91
C GLY A 42 2.50 4.50 33.38
N ALA A 43 2.22 4.80 32.11
CA ALA A 43 0.99 4.42 31.40
C ALA A 43 0.85 2.89 31.25
N GLY A 44 1.24 2.17 32.28
CA GLY A 44 1.47 0.75 32.33
C GLY A 44 0.31 -0.12 31.88
N ALA A 45 0.48 -1.43 32.05
CA ALA A 45 -0.49 -2.46 31.68
C ALA A 45 -1.93 -2.19 32.19
N ALA A 46 -2.10 -1.43 33.28
CA ALA A 46 -3.40 -1.06 33.82
C ALA A 46 -4.21 -0.14 32.89
N ALA A 47 -3.59 0.85 32.25
CA ALA A 47 -4.26 1.73 31.30
C ALA A 47 -4.66 0.97 30.01
N PHE A 48 -3.83 0.02 29.59
CA PHE A 48 -4.13 -0.83 28.43
C PHE A 48 -5.23 -1.86 28.71
N LEU A 49 -5.33 -2.36 29.95
CA LEU A 49 -6.29 -3.39 30.32
C LEU A 49 -7.70 -2.86 30.68
N THR A 50 -7.99 -1.59 30.39
CA THR A 50 -9.36 -1.08 30.56
C THR A 50 -10.35 -1.87 29.70
N PRO A 51 -11.60 -2.08 30.17
CA PRO A 51 -12.62 -2.78 29.37
C PRO A 51 -12.85 -2.11 27.99
N TYR A 52 -12.69 -0.80 27.90
CA TYR A 52 -12.83 -0.03 26.67
C TYR A 52 -11.70 -0.33 25.68
N ASN A 53 -10.43 -0.27 26.12
CA ASN A 53 -9.27 -0.58 25.28
C ASN A 53 -9.26 -2.03 24.83
N LEU A 54 -9.67 -2.97 25.70
CA LEU A 54 -9.83 -4.38 25.34
C LEU A 54 -10.89 -4.59 24.26
N ARG A 55 -12.00 -3.82 24.32
CA ARG A 55 -13.00 -3.81 23.25
C ARG A 55 -12.42 -3.28 21.93
N ALA A 56 -11.64 -2.18 21.97
CA ALA A 56 -11.01 -1.65 20.78
C ALA A 56 -10.01 -2.65 20.14
N VAL A 57 -9.22 -3.35 20.96
CA VAL A 57 -8.36 -4.45 20.48
C VAL A 57 -9.19 -5.57 19.86
N GLY A 58 -10.21 -6.06 20.58
CA GLY A 58 -11.08 -7.14 20.11
C GLY A 58 -11.79 -6.78 18.81
N ASN A 59 -12.36 -5.58 18.73
CA ASN A 59 -13.05 -5.06 17.54
C ASN A 59 -12.10 -4.97 16.35
N THR A 60 -10.88 -4.43 16.57
CA THR A 60 -9.87 -4.29 15.50
C THR A 60 -9.47 -5.65 14.93
N ILE A 61 -9.21 -6.63 15.80
CA ILE A 61 -8.83 -7.98 15.37
C ILE A 61 -10.00 -8.69 14.69
N ALA A 62 -11.20 -8.63 15.27
CA ALA A 62 -12.40 -9.25 14.69
C ALA A 62 -12.76 -8.65 13.34
N MET A 63 -12.73 -7.32 13.22
CA MET A 63 -12.99 -6.60 11.97
C MET A 63 -11.93 -6.94 10.92
N GLY A 64 -10.64 -6.91 11.30
CA GLY A 64 -9.54 -7.31 10.43
C GLY A 64 -9.72 -8.73 9.90
N ALA A 65 -10.09 -9.68 10.77
CA ALA A 65 -10.31 -11.07 10.38
C ALA A 65 -11.55 -11.23 9.46
N ALA A 66 -12.66 -10.56 9.77
CA ALA A 66 -13.89 -10.61 8.97
C ALA A 66 -13.69 -10.04 7.57
N VAL A 67 -13.10 -8.84 7.47
CA VAL A 67 -12.75 -8.21 6.19
C VAL A 67 -11.77 -9.08 5.41
N ALA A 68 -10.69 -9.54 6.05
CA ALA A 68 -9.66 -10.36 5.39
C ALA A 68 -10.24 -11.67 4.84
N LEU A 69 -11.08 -12.36 5.60
CA LEU A 69 -11.73 -13.60 5.16
C LEU A 69 -12.60 -13.34 3.93
N THR A 70 -13.48 -12.35 4.01
CA THR A 70 -14.43 -12.02 2.93
C THR A 70 -13.69 -11.53 1.69
N ALA A 71 -12.73 -10.61 1.85
CA ALA A 71 -11.90 -10.10 0.76
C ALA A 71 -11.08 -11.23 0.09
N THR A 72 -10.58 -12.19 0.86
CA THR A 72 -9.82 -13.33 0.30
C THR A 72 -10.73 -14.25 -0.52
N VAL A 73 -11.94 -14.53 -0.05
CA VAL A 73 -12.90 -15.40 -0.78
C VAL A 73 -13.36 -14.72 -2.08
N LEU A 74 -13.80 -13.47 -2.00
CA LEU A 74 -14.25 -12.70 -3.17
C LEU A 74 -13.08 -12.41 -4.13
N GLY A 75 -11.93 -12.03 -3.58
CA GLY A 75 -10.71 -11.81 -4.34
C GLY A 75 -10.23 -13.06 -5.07
N PHE A 76 -10.37 -14.25 -4.47
CA PHE A 76 -10.08 -15.50 -5.13
C PHE A 76 -11.02 -15.77 -6.32
N ALA A 77 -12.31 -15.49 -6.18
CA ALA A 77 -13.27 -15.65 -7.28
C ALA A 77 -12.88 -14.77 -8.48
N VAL A 78 -12.56 -13.49 -8.24
CA VAL A 78 -12.09 -12.56 -9.29
C VAL A 78 -10.76 -13.03 -9.89
N ALA A 79 -9.76 -13.32 -9.05
CA ALA A 79 -8.44 -13.76 -9.51
C ALA A 79 -8.51 -15.07 -10.32
N TYR A 80 -9.36 -16.01 -9.91
CA TYR A 80 -9.63 -17.24 -10.63
C TYR A 80 -10.27 -16.98 -12.00
N ALA A 81 -11.29 -16.13 -12.06
CA ALA A 81 -11.96 -15.72 -13.29
C ALA A 81 -10.98 -15.14 -14.31
N ILE A 82 -10.11 -14.21 -13.89
CA ILE A 82 -9.19 -13.52 -14.81
C ILE A 82 -7.93 -14.31 -15.16
N THR A 83 -7.59 -15.37 -14.40
CA THR A 83 -6.34 -16.12 -14.60
C THR A 83 -6.55 -17.54 -15.13
N VAL A 84 -7.52 -18.28 -14.57
CA VAL A 84 -7.67 -19.73 -14.79
C VAL A 84 -8.86 -20.07 -15.69
N THR A 85 -9.75 -19.12 -15.99
CA THR A 85 -10.96 -19.34 -16.81
C THR A 85 -10.98 -18.52 -18.11
N ARG A 86 -11.91 -18.86 -19.00
CA ARG A 86 -12.24 -18.04 -20.18
C ARG A 86 -13.49 -17.20 -19.94
N SER A 87 -13.60 -16.58 -18.75
CA SER A 87 -14.75 -15.74 -18.42
C SER A 87 -14.91 -14.58 -19.42
N PHE A 88 -16.16 -14.19 -19.67
CA PHE A 88 -16.47 -13.07 -20.56
C PHE A 88 -15.92 -11.75 -19.99
N GLY A 89 -15.42 -10.89 -20.88
CA GLY A 89 -14.83 -9.60 -20.48
C GLY A 89 -13.54 -9.72 -19.66
N ARG A 90 -12.86 -10.89 -19.60
CA ARG A 90 -11.63 -11.13 -18.84
C ARG A 90 -10.56 -10.06 -19.08
N GLY A 91 -10.45 -9.54 -20.31
CA GLY A 91 -9.50 -8.47 -20.63
C GLY A 91 -9.79 -7.17 -19.90
N ALA A 92 -11.06 -6.76 -19.86
CA ALA A 92 -11.52 -5.58 -19.14
C ALA A 92 -11.39 -5.78 -17.62
N LEU A 93 -11.81 -6.92 -17.07
CA LEU A 93 -11.65 -7.25 -15.65
C LEU A 93 -10.20 -7.14 -15.18
N LYS A 94 -9.21 -7.55 -16.00
CA LYS A 94 -7.77 -7.45 -15.68
C LYS A 94 -7.27 -6.02 -15.47
N VAL A 95 -7.97 -5.04 -16.00
CA VAL A 95 -7.64 -3.62 -15.90
C VAL A 95 -8.51 -2.95 -14.83
N LEU A 96 -9.81 -3.20 -14.85
CA LEU A 96 -10.78 -2.50 -14.03
C LEU A 96 -10.62 -2.79 -12.54
N PHE A 97 -10.27 -4.03 -12.14
CA PHE A 97 -10.03 -4.32 -10.73
C PHE A 97 -8.83 -3.57 -10.13
N LEU A 98 -7.95 -3.01 -10.98
CA LEU A 98 -6.81 -2.23 -10.51
C LEU A 98 -7.17 -0.78 -10.15
N ALA A 99 -8.27 -0.26 -10.68
CA ALA A 99 -8.64 1.14 -10.46
C ALA A 99 -8.80 1.49 -8.97
N PRO A 100 -9.53 0.68 -8.14
CA PRO A 100 -9.70 0.98 -6.73
C PRO A 100 -8.40 1.02 -5.91
N LEU A 101 -7.31 0.39 -6.37
CA LEU A 101 -6.00 0.45 -5.71
C LEU A 101 -5.42 1.88 -5.57
N PHE A 102 -5.89 2.79 -6.40
CA PHE A 102 -5.42 4.18 -6.42
C PHE A 102 -6.33 5.14 -5.65
N ALA A 103 -7.43 4.61 -5.08
CA ALA A 103 -8.34 5.39 -4.25
C ALA A 103 -7.78 5.53 -2.82
N PRO A 104 -7.86 6.73 -2.20
CA PRO A 104 -7.58 6.86 -0.77
C PRO A 104 -8.58 6.03 0.04
N SER A 105 -8.17 5.53 1.23
CA SER A 105 -9.01 4.62 2.05
C SER A 105 -10.35 5.24 2.48
N ILE A 106 -10.46 6.56 2.52
CA ILE A 106 -11.73 7.27 2.80
C ILE A 106 -12.72 7.23 1.64
N MET A 107 -12.26 7.07 0.40
CA MET A 107 -13.14 7.10 -0.78
C MET A 107 -14.21 5.99 -0.77
N PRO A 108 -13.91 4.73 -0.41
CA PRO A 108 -14.91 3.70 -0.17
C PRO A 108 -15.96 4.09 0.88
N ALA A 109 -15.55 4.75 1.97
CA ALA A 109 -16.48 5.20 3.02
C ALA A 109 -17.46 6.26 2.50
N ILE A 110 -16.96 7.28 1.80
CA ILE A 110 -17.78 8.31 1.14
C ILE A 110 -18.75 7.66 0.15
N GLY A 111 -18.26 6.74 -0.68
CA GLY A 111 -19.07 6.06 -1.68
C GLY A 111 -20.21 5.25 -1.07
N LEU A 112 -19.96 4.57 0.03
CA LEU A 112 -21.00 3.83 0.76
C LEU A 112 -22.02 4.76 1.41
N ILE A 113 -21.59 5.90 1.99
CA ILE A 113 -22.50 6.93 2.51
C ILE A 113 -23.44 7.41 1.39
N TYR A 114 -22.93 7.68 0.20
CA TYR A 114 -23.74 8.11 -0.94
C TYR A 114 -24.64 7.01 -1.51
N LEU A 115 -24.22 5.74 -1.48
CA LEU A 115 -25.00 4.64 -2.05
C LEU A 115 -26.07 4.10 -1.10
N VAL A 116 -25.68 3.85 0.15
CA VAL A 116 -26.48 3.06 1.08
C VAL A 116 -26.58 3.68 2.48
N GLY A 117 -26.05 4.88 2.71
CA GLY A 117 -26.18 5.61 3.97
C GLY A 117 -27.62 6.09 4.25
N SER A 118 -27.85 6.82 5.34
CA SER A 118 -29.17 7.28 5.79
C SER A 118 -29.95 8.08 4.73
N ASN A 119 -29.27 8.69 3.76
CA ASN A 119 -29.83 9.35 2.59
C ASN A 119 -29.19 8.82 1.30
N GLY A 120 -29.00 7.50 1.24
CA GLY A 120 -28.33 6.84 0.13
C GLY A 120 -29.20 6.73 -1.13
N LEU A 121 -28.55 6.61 -2.28
CA LEU A 121 -29.24 6.46 -3.58
C LEU A 121 -30.01 5.13 -3.71
N LEU A 122 -29.47 4.05 -3.14
CA LEU A 122 -30.02 2.70 -3.31
C LEU A 122 -30.78 2.22 -2.09
N LEU A 123 -30.24 2.45 -0.92
CA LEU A 123 -30.79 2.00 0.36
C LEU A 123 -30.58 3.09 1.41
N ASN A 124 -31.38 3.06 2.47
CA ASN A 124 -31.23 3.94 3.62
C ASN A 124 -30.87 3.09 4.84
N LEU A 125 -29.56 2.93 5.07
CA LEU A 125 -29.02 2.16 6.17
C LEU A 125 -28.26 3.07 7.13
N ASP A 126 -28.28 2.72 8.42
CA ASP A 126 -27.31 3.27 9.35
C ASP A 126 -25.98 2.55 9.14
N LEU A 127 -25.03 3.28 8.53
CA LEU A 127 -23.68 2.76 8.24
C LEU A 127 -22.69 3.02 9.37
N TYR A 128 -23.07 3.85 10.36
CA TYR A 128 -22.13 4.13 11.44
C TYR A 128 -22.04 2.93 12.39
N GLY A 129 -20.80 2.45 12.61
CA GLY A 129 -20.52 1.27 13.40
C GLY A 129 -19.89 0.13 12.62
N PRO A 130 -20.00 -1.12 13.11
CA PRO A 130 -19.27 -2.27 12.57
C PRO A 130 -19.63 -2.60 11.12
N LEU A 131 -20.88 -2.37 10.69
CA LEU A 131 -21.32 -2.68 9.33
C LEU A 131 -20.62 -1.78 8.29
N GLY A 132 -20.59 -0.48 8.53
CA GLY A 132 -19.95 0.46 7.61
C GLY A 132 -18.44 0.25 7.54
N VAL A 133 -17.80 0.04 8.68
CA VAL A 133 -16.37 -0.27 8.73
C VAL A 133 -16.06 -1.57 7.97
N PHE A 134 -16.89 -2.61 8.13
CA PHE A 134 -16.76 -3.87 7.40
C PHE A 134 -16.87 -3.68 5.89
N LEU A 135 -17.94 -3.01 5.42
CA LEU A 135 -18.19 -2.83 3.98
C LEU A 135 -17.12 -1.94 3.32
N ALA A 136 -16.77 -0.81 3.94
CA ALA A 136 -15.75 0.08 3.40
C ALA A 136 -14.36 -0.55 3.45
N GLY A 137 -14.02 -1.23 4.55
CA GLY A 137 -12.79 -2.00 4.67
C GLY A 137 -12.70 -3.12 3.63
N LEU A 138 -13.82 -3.78 3.32
CA LEU A 138 -13.89 -4.81 2.27
C LEU A 138 -13.58 -4.21 0.89
N VAL A 139 -14.23 -3.11 0.51
CA VAL A 139 -13.96 -2.41 -0.77
C VAL A 139 -12.51 -1.95 -0.84
N PHE A 140 -11.92 -1.46 0.25
CA PHE A 140 -10.52 -1.05 0.29
C PHE A 140 -9.53 -2.21 0.18
N ALA A 141 -9.78 -3.34 0.87
CA ALA A 141 -8.86 -4.47 0.91
C ALA A 141 -8.94 -5.39 -0.32
N LEU A 142 -10.09 -5.44 -0.99
CA LEU A 142 -10.40 -6.42 -2.03
C LEU A 142 -9.46 -6.32 -3.26
N PRO A 143 -9.14 -5.14 -3.83
CA PRO A 143 -8.21 -5.06 -4.97
C PRO A 143 -6.81 -5.59 -4.64
N HIS A 144 -6.35 -5.39 -3.41
CA HIS A 144 -5.06 -5.89 -2.93
C HIS A 144 -5.03 -7.42 -2.87
N THR A 145 -6.13 -8.03 -2.39
CA THR A 145 -6.27 -9.51 -2.36
C THR A 145 -6.36 -10.09 -3.77
N VAL A 146 -7.13 -9.47 -4.66
CA VAL A 146 -7.22 -9.88 -6.07
C VAL A 146 -5.84 -9.85 -6.73
N MET A 147 -5.07 -8.77 -6.54
CA MET A 147 -3.72 -8.64 -7.11
C MET A 147 -2.79 -9.75 -6.59
N GLN A 148 -2.76 -10.00 -5.29
CA GLN A 148 -1.94 -11.05 -4.68
C GLN A 148 -2.31 -12.44 -5.17
N LEU A 149 -3.61 -12.76 -5.23
CA LEU A 149 -4.10 -14.06 -5.67
C LEU A 149 -3.90 -14.27 -7.17
N ARG A 150 -4.05 -13.23 -7.99
CA ARG A 150 -3.73 -13.26 -9.41
C ARG A 150 -2.26 -13.60 -9.65
N LEU A 151 -1.34 -12.96 -8.92
CA LEU A 151 0.09 -13.25 -9.00
C LEU A 151 0.39 -14.71 -8.61
N ASN A 152 -0.24 -15.21 -7.55
CA ASN A 152 -0.10 -16.61 -7.13
C ASN A 152 -0.67 -17.58 -8.19
N LEU A 153 -1.91 -17.37 -8.67
CA LEU A 153 -2.52 -18.23 -9.67
C LEU A 153 -1.80 -18.19 -11.03
N ALA A 154 -1.13 -17.09 -11.37
CA ALA A 154 -0.30 -17.01 -12.57
C ALA A 154 0.93 -17.93 -12.53
N THR A 155 1.33 -18.40 -11.34
CA THR A 155 2.42 -19.39 -11.18
C THR A 155 1.93 -20.84 -11.23
N LEU A 156 0.63 -21.10 -11.43
CA LEU A 156 0.06 -22.45 -11.58
C LEU A 156 0.55 -23.08 -12.89
N ASP A 157 1.15 -24.27 -12.79
CA ASP A 157 1.66 -24.99 -13.95
C ASP A 157 0.50 -25.63 -14.76
N ALA A 158 0.37 -25.21 -16.03
CA ALA A 158 -0.63 -25.74 -16.96
C ALA A 158 -0.53 -27.26 -17.14
N LYS A 159 0.67 -27.85 -17.01
CA LYS A 159 0.87 -29.30 -17.12
C LYS A 159 0.18 -30.09 -16.01
N LEU A 160 0.08 -29.54 -14.80
CA LEU A 160 -0.63 -30.19 -13.70
C LEU A 160 -2.13 -30.29 -13.98
N LEU A 161 -2.73 -29.25 -14.57
CA LEU A 161 -4.13 -29.29 -15.00
C LEU A 161 -4.35 -30.27 -16.16
N ALA A 162 -3.43 -30.30 -17.12
CA ALA A 162 -3.48 -31.26 -18.24
C ALA A 162 -3.35 -32.70 -17.76
N ALA A 163 -2.40 -33.01 -16.88
CA ALA A 163 -2.22 -34.33 -16.28
C ALA A 163 -3.46 -34.80 -15.51
N ALA A 164 -4.03 -33.94 -14.68
CA ALA A 164 -5.27 -34.25 -13.96
C ALA A 164 -6.43 -34.55 -14.92
N ARG A 165 -6.50 -33.83 -16.06
CA ARG A 165 -7.50 -34.10 -17.12
C ARG A 165 -7.28 -35.45 -17.77
N SER A 166 -6.03 -35.80 -18.13
CA SER A 166 -5.68 -37.08 -18.74
C SER A 166 -5.99 -38.25 -17.82
N LEU A 167 -5.95 -38.04 -16.48
CA LEU A 167 -6.37 -39.00 -15.48
C LEU A 167 -7.89 -39.04 -15.23
N GLY A 168 -8.69 -38.37 -16.07
CA GLY A 168 -10.16 -38.39 -15.99
C GLY A 168 -10.75 -37.49 -14.90
N ALA A 169 -9.97 -36.59 -14.28
CA ALA A 169 -10.49 -35.70 -13.26
C ALA A 169 -11.47 -34.67 -13.84
N GLY A 170 -12.71 -34.68 -13.34
CA GLY A 170 -13.74 -33.69 -13.70
C GLY A 170 -13.37 -32.26 -13.25
N PRO A 171 -14.10 -31.22 -13.70
CA PRO A 171 -13.79 -29.82 -13.41
C PRO A 171 -13.67 -29.50 -11.91
N TRP A 172 -14.60 -30.01 -11.10
CA TRP A 172 -14.60 -29.82 -9.64
C TRP A 172 -13.39 -30.49 -8.98
N ARG A 173 -13.07 -31.72 -9.37
CA ARG A 173 -11.90 -32.43 -8.83
C ARG A 173 -10.59 -31.72 -9.18
N ARG A 174 -10.46 -31.18 -10.42
CA ARG A 174 -9.30 -30.38 -10.83
C ARG A 174 -9.19 -29.08 -10.03
N PHE A 175 -10.32 -28.42 -9.82
CA PHE A 175 -10.37 -27.23 -8.96
C PHE A 175 -9.90 -27.54 -7.54
N ALA A 176 -10.48 -28.53 -6.88
CA ALA A 176 -10.19 -28.84 -5.49
C ALA A 176 -8.78 -29.42 -5.28
N SER A 177 -8.32 -30.34 -6.16
CA SER A 177 -7.06 -31.06 -5.97
C SER A 177 -5.83 -30.39 -6.58
N VAL A 178 -6.01 -29.47 -7.56
CA VAL A 178 -4.88 -28.80 -8.21
C VAL A 178 -4.91 -27.31 -7.92
N THR A 179 -6.00 -26.61 -8.31
CA THR A 179 -6.04 -25.15 -8.21
C THR A 179 -6.06 -24.67 -6.77
N LEU A 180 -6.93 -25.20 -5.93
CA LEU A 180 -7.08 -24.77 -4.53
C LEU A 180 -5.85 -25.18 -3.70
N VAL A 181 -5.29 -26.38 -3.95
CA VAL A 181 -4.05 -26.82 -3.29
C VAL A 181 -2.88 -25.91 -3.65
N HIS A 182 -2.75 -25.51 -4.92
CA HIS A 182 -1.74 -24.53 -5.35
C HIS A 182 -1.97 -23.15 -4.71
N ALA A 183 -3.24 -22.72 -4.66
CA ALA A 183 -3.60 -21.39 -4.16
C ALA A 183 -3.45 -21.23 -2.64
N ARG A 184 -3.31 -22.31 -1.85
CA ARG A 184 -3.32 -22.23 -0.37
C ARG A 184 -2.33 -21.20 0.22
N ALA A 185 -1.11 -21.14 -0.32
CA ALA A 185 -0.12 -20.16 0.13
C ALA A 185 -0.50 -18.74 -0.30
N GLY A 186 -1.06 -18.59 -1.51
CA GLY A 186 -1.60 -17.32 -2.00
C GLY A 186 -2.80 -16.84 -1.19
N LEU A 187 -3.72 -17.73 -0.81
CA LEU A 187 -4.87 -17.44 0.05
C LEU A 187 -4.42 -16.97 1.43
N ALA A 188 -3.47 -17.66 2.06
CA ALA A 188 -2.92 -17.25 3.35
C ALA A 188 -2.25 -15.86 3.26
N ASN A 189 -1.47 -15.59 2.22
CA ASN A 189 -0.84 -14.29 2.01
C ASN A 189 -1.87 -13.19 1.75
N ALA A 190 -2.89 -13.44 0.92
CA ALA A 190 -3.96 -12.50 0.64
C ALA A 190 -4.75 -12.15 1.90
N PHE A 191 -5.08 -13.16 2.72
CA PHE A 191 -5.71 -12.96 4.02
C PHE A 191 -4.86 -12.07 4.94
N MET A 192 -3.56 -12.35 5.07
CA MET A 192 -2.69 -11.56 5.94
C MET A 192 -2.51 -10.13 5.45
N ILE A 193 -2.44 -9.91 4.13
CA ILE A 193 -2.37 -8.56 3.56
C ILE A 193 -3.66 -7.78 3.87
N ALA A 194 -4.83 -8.36 3.61
CA ALA A 194 -6.10 -7.71 3.93
C ALA A 194 -6.29 -7.47 5.43
N PHE A 195 -5.86 -8.43 6.26
CA PHE A 195 -5.87 -8.29 7.72
C PHE A 195 -5.03 -7.11 8.17
N ILE A 196 -3.76 -7.03 7.73
CA ILE A 196 -2.87 -5.92 8.07
C ILE A 196 -3.46 -4.58 7.59
N LEU A 197 -3.89 -4.50 6.32
CA LEU A 197 -4.49 -3.30 5.76
C LEU A 197 -5.68 -2.80 6.61
N THR A 198 -6.55 -3.71 7.04
CA THR A 198 -7.75 -3.33 7.82
C THR A 198 -7.41 -2.91 9.24
N ILE A 199 -6.53 -3.63 9.96
CA ILE A 199 -6.21 -3.28 11.36
C ILE A 199 -5.36 -2.02 11.48
N THR A 200 -4.65 -1.62 10.41
CA THR A 200 -3.78 -0.44 10.40
C THR A 200 -4.40 0.76 9.70
N ASP A 201 -5.55 0.59 9.06
CA ASP A 201 -6.24 1.70 8.41
C ASP A 201 -6.84 2.66 9.43
N PHE A 202 -6.67 3.95 9.16
CA PHE A 202 -7.24 5.04 9.95
C PHE A 202 -8.46 5.65 9.25
N GLY A 203 -8.44 5.74 7.92
CA GLY A 203 -9.42 6.51 7.15
C GLY A 203 -10.83 5.95 7.24
N VAL A 204 -11.01 4.64 7.00
CA VAL A 204 -12.33 3.98 7.08
C VAL A 204 -12.92 4.05 8.50
N PRO A 205 -12.19 3.64 9.57
CA PRO A 205 -12.71 3.76 10.93
C PRO A 205 -13.02 5.21 11.34
N LYS A 206 -12.19 6.17 10.96
CA LYS A 206 -12.43 7.59 11.27
C LYS A 206 -13.75 8.09 10.70
N MET A 207 -14.13 7.60 9.51
CA MET A 207 -15.35 7.99 8.81
C MET A 207 -16.61 7.26 9.27
N LEU A 208 -16.50 5.96 9.59
CA LEU A 208 -17.67 5.10 9.75
C LEU A 208 -17.74 4.35 11.08
N ALA A 209 -16.72 4.41 11.94
CA ALA A 209 -16.75 3.64 13.17
C ALA A 209 -17.82 4.14 14.18
N GLY A 210 -18.09 5.44 14.22
CA GLY A 210 -19.02 6.00 15.22
C GLY A 210 -18.60 5.59 16.64
N ASP A 211 -19.53 4.99 17.39
CA ASP A 211 -19.27 4.49 18.76
C ASP A 211 -18.60 3.10 18.80
N PHE A 212 -18.20 2.54 17.66
CA PHE A 212 -17.49 1.26 17.57
C PHE A 212 -15.98 1.48 17.70
N PRO A 213 -15.37 1.29 18.90
CA PRO A 213 -13.97 1.64 19.11
C PRO A 213 -13.04 0.73 18.32
N MET A 214 -12.08 1.34 17.61
CA MET A 214 -10.99 0.67 16.91
C MET A 214 -9.64 1.28 17.28
N LEU A 215 -8.58 0.46 17.35
CA LEU A 215 -7.27 0.92 17.84
C LEU A 215 -6.74 2.13 17.09
N ALA A 216 -6.86 2.20 15.77
CA ALA A 216 -6.33 3.30 14.98
C ALA A 216 -7.00 4.65 15.31
N THR A 217 -8.31 4.65 15.53
CA THR A 217 -9.07 5.86 15.94
C THR A 217 -8.84 6.23 17.39
N GLU A 218 -8.69 5.23 18.28
CA GLU A 218 -8.40 5.46 19.70
C GLU A 218 -7.01 6.06 19.90
N ILE A 219 -5.99 5.57 19.19
CA ILE A 219 -4.64 6.16 19.20
C ILE A 219 -4.71 7.64 18.81
N TYR A 220 -5.52 7.97 17.79
CA TYR A 220 -5.68 9.36 17.36
C TYR A 220 -6.42 10.21 18.40
N ALA A 221 -7.52 9.70 18.95
CA ALA A 221 -8.31 10.40 19.98
C ALA A 221 -7.47 10.71 21.22
N LEU A 222 -6.69 9.75 21.70
CA LEU A 222 -5.78 9.94 22.84
C LEU A 222 -4.66 10.94 22.53
N ALA A 223 -4.01 10.82 21.37
CA ALA A 223 -2.88 11.68 21.03
C ALA A 223 -3.29 13.12 20.70
N VAL A 224 -4.34 13.32 19.89
CA VAL A 224 -4.73 14.63 19.36
C VAL A 224 -5.87 15.24 20.19
N GLY A 225 -6.85 14.45 20.60
CA GLY A 225 -7.99 14.92 21.37
C GLY A 225 -7.66 15.14 22.84
N GLU A 226 -7.04 14.16 23.49
CA GLU A 226 -6.77 14.19 24.92
C GLU A 226 -5.34 14.62 25.28
N GLN A 227 -4.45 14.72 24.30
CA GLN A 227 -3.01 15.00 24.48
C GLN A 227 -2.32 13.99 25.43
N ASN A 228 -2.86 12.78 25.54
CA ASN A 228 -2.32 11.69 26.34
C ASN A 228 -1.42 10.80 25.47
N PHE A 229 -0.21 11.26 25.24
CA PHE A 229 0.75 10.60 24.35
C PHE A 229 1.25 9.25 24.88
N ALA A 230 1.31 9.07 26.19
CA ALA A 230 1.74 7.82 26.80
C ALA A 230 0.70 6.70 26.57
N ALA A 231 -0.59 6.99 26.77
CA ALA A 231 -1.67 6.05 26.49
C ALA A 231 -1.76 5.75 24.97
N ALA A 232 -1.68 6.77 24.12
CA ALA A 232 -1.63 6.61 22.67
C ALA A 232 -0.43 5.76 22.22
N GLY A 233 0.74 5.98 22.83
CA GLY A 233 1.96 5.20 22.61
C GLY A 233 1.79 3.73 22.98
N LEU A 234 1.19 3.46 24.13
CA LEU A 234 0.94 2.10 24.60
C LEU A 234 -0.01 1.34 23.64
N LEU A 235 -1.12 1.94 23.22
CA LEU A 235 -2.03 1.35 22.24
C LEU A 235 -1.33 1.15 20.88
N SER A 236 -0.45 2.08 20.48
CA SER A 236 0.35 1.99 19.25
C SER A 236 1.30 0.78 19.30
N LEU A 237 2.02 0.59 20.40
CA LEU A 237 2.86 -0.60 20.59
C LEU A 237 2.03 -1.88 20.65
N GLY A 238 0.81 -1.82 21.21
CA GLY A 238 -0.16 -2.92 21.17
C GLY A 238 -0.60 -3.29 19.76
N LEU A 239 -0.85 -2.31 18.88
CA LEU A 239 -1.21 -2.53 17.47
C LEU A 239 -0.05 -3.13 16.66
N LEU A 240 1.19 -2.88 17.07
CA LEU A 240 2.38 -3.46 16.41
C LEU A 240 2.42 -4.99 16.53
N ILE A 241 1.94 -5.56 17.63
CA ILE A 241 1.99 -7.01 17.89
C ILE A 241 1.24 -7.82 16.81
N PRO A 242 -0.08 -7.61 16.57
CA PRO A 242 -0.79 -8.37 15.54
C PRO A 242 -0.24 -8.11 14.13
N ALA A 243 0.25 -6.90 13.83
CA ALA A 243 0.87 -6.58 12.55
C ALA A 243 2.17 -7.38 12.33
N LEU A 244 3.05 -7.47 13.34
CA LEU A 244 4.27 -8.27 13.28
C LEU A 244 3.97 -9.78 13.16
N LEU A 245 2.98 -10.29 13.88
CA LEU A 245 2.57 -11.70 13.80
C LEU A 245 2.05 -12.03 12.39
N ALA A 246 1.17 -11.22 11.84
CA ALA A 246 0.65 -11.39 10.49
C ALA A 246 1.77 -11.37 9.43
N GLN A 247 2.74 -10.46 9.58
CA GLN A 247 3.90 -10.41 8.68
C GLN A 247 4.81 -11.66 8.78
N GLN A 248 4.98 -12.22 9.96
CA GLN A 248 5.74 -13.47 10.11
C GLN A 248 5.06 -14.65 9.40
N VAL A 249 3.74 -14.71 9.47
CA VAL A 249 2.94 -15.71 8.73
C VAL A 249 3.13 -15.50 7.22
N THR A 250 2.99 -14.28 6.73
CA THR A 250 3.19 -13.94 5.31
C THR A 250 4.57 -14.38 4.81
N ARG A 251 5.64 -14.12 5.58
CA ARG A 251 7.01 -14.53 5.21
C ARG A 251 7.15 -16.05 5.06
N ARG A 252 6.54 -16.83 5.93
CA ARG A 252 6.59 -18.31 5.85
C ARG A 252 5.92 -18.86 4.59
N PHE A 253 4.77 -18.28 4.20
CA PHE A 253 4.05 -18.72 3.01
C PHE A 253 4.66 -18.18 1.69
N SER A 254 5.29 -17.01 1.70
CA SER A 254 5.93 -16.44 0.51
C SER A 254 7.15 -17.24 0.04
N GLN A 255 7.87 -17.92 0.94
CA GLN A 255 9.03 -18.73 0.60
C GLN A 255 8.70 -20.01 -0.18
N THR A 256 7.44 -20.44 -0.18
CA THR A 256 6.98 -21.68 -0.82
C THR A 256 6.53 -21.48 -2.28
N GLN A 257 6.58 -20.28 -2.82
CA GLN A 257 6.15 -20.00 -4.20
C GLN A 257 7.26 -20.38 -5.20
N THR A 258 7.12 -21.51 -5.87
CA THR A 258 7.98 -21.93 -6.99
C THR A 258 7.58 -21.19 -8.28
N LYS A 259 8.58 -20.79 -9.08
CA LYS A 259 8.33 -20.22 -10.41
C LYS A 259 7.76 -21.29 -11.34
N ALA A 260 6.56 -21.08 -11.90
CA ALA A 260 6.02 -21.96 -12.91
C ALA A 260 6.86 -21.90 -14.19
N VAL A 261 7.23 -23.05 -14.70
CA VAL A 261 7.92 -23.16 -16.00
C VAL A 261 6.94 -22.92 -17.16
N PHE A 262 5.67 -23.32 -16.98
CA PHE A 262 4.62 -23.21 -18.00
C PHE A 262 3.39 -22.49 -17.45
N GLN A 263 3.25 -21.22 -17.82
CA GLN A 263 2.09 -20.41 -17.44
C GLN A 263 0.83 -20.82 -18.23
N ILE A 264 -0.34 -20.66 -17.61
CA ILE A 264 -1.63 -20.86 -18.29
C ILE A 264 -1.87 -19.67 -19.24
N LYS A 265 -1.51 -19.84 -20.51
CA LYS A 265 -1.81 -18.83 -21.56
C LYS A 265 -3.25 -18.91 -22.02
N ASP A 266 -3.74 -20.12 -22.22
CA ASP A 266 -5.08 -20.41 -22.76
C ASP A 266 -5.77 -21.49 -21.91
N PRO A 267 -6.66 -21.09 -20.97
CA PRO A 267 -7.37 -22.04 -20.12
C PRO A 267 -8.29 -22.97 -20.94
N ASP A 268 -8.48 -24.20 -20.45
CA ASP A 268 -9.48 -25.12 -21.03
C ASP A 268 -10.89 -24.49 -20.99
N PRO A 269 -11.67 -24.53 -22.09
CA PRO A 269 -13.03 -24.02 -22.10
C PRO A 269 -13.96 -24.87 -21.21
N SER A 270 -14.83 -24.21 -20.46
CA SER A 270 -15.87 -24.85 -19.66
C SER A 270 -17.02 -23.83 -19.51
N PRO A 271 -18.08 -23.93 -20.33
CA PRO A 271 -19.08 -22.87 -20.45
C PRO A 271 -19.72 -22.49 -19.10
N VAL A 272 -20.13 -23.47 -18.31
CA VAL A 272 -20.77 -23.21 -17.00
C VAL A 272 -19.80 -22.58 -16.01
N ARG A 273 -18.59 -23.14 -15.88
CA ARG A 273 -17.55 -22.60 -15.00
C ARG A 273 -17.19 -21.16 -15.38
N ASP A 274 -16.96 -20.94 -16.69
CA ASP A 274 -16.50 -19.67 -17.23
C ASP A 274 -17.59 -18.59 -17.09
N ALA A 275 -18.87 -18.96 -17.27
CA ALA A 275 -20.00 -18.06 -17.05
C ALA A 275 -20.16 -17.70 -15.56
N VAL A 276 -20.18 -18.70 -14.66
CA VAL A 276 -20.32 -18.45 -13.21
C VAL A 276 -19.17 -17.60 -12.69
N ALA A 277 -17.92 -17.96 -13.04
CA ALA A 277 -16.74 -17.18 -12.62
C ALA A 277 -16.79 -15.74 -13.17
N GLY A 278 -17.24 -15.57 -14.43
CA GLY A 278 -17.40 -14.26 -15.04
C GLY A 278 -18.47 -13.41 -14.36
N ILE A 279 -19.65 -13.97 -14.10
CA ILE A 279 -20.73 -13.26 -13.38
C ILE A 279 -20.27 -12.82 -12.00
N LEU A 280 -19.69 -13.73 -11.20
CA LEU A 280 -19.17 -13.39 -9.87
C LEU A 280 -18.11 -12.29 -9.93
N ALA A 281 -17.15 -12.38 -10.85
CA ALA A 281 -16.11 -11.37 -10.98
C ALA A 281 -16.67 -10.01 -11.38
N TRP A 282 -17.65 -9.96 -12.33
CA TRP A 282 -18.29 -8.72 -12.72
C TRP A 282 -19.18 -8.12 -11.61
N CYS A 283 -19.86 -8.95 -10.82
CA CYS A 283 -20.62 -8.46 -9.65
C CYS A 283 -19.67 -7.80 -8.65
N VAL A 284 -18.55 -8.44 -8.34
CA VAL A 284 -17.57 -7.92 -7.36
C VAL A 284 -16.91 -6.65 -7.86
N VAL A 285 -16.30 -6.68 -9.05
CA VAL A 285 -15.60 -5.52 -9.61
C VAL A 285 -16.59 -4.40 -9.96
N GLY A 286 -17.80 -4.75 -10.41
CA GLY A 286 -18.86 -3.78 -10.68
C GLY A 286 -19.32 -3.05 -9.42
N ALA A 287 -19.45 -3.75 -8.29
CA ALA A 287 -19.79 -3.13 -7.01
C ALA A 287 -18.69 -2.15 -6.55
N GLU A 288 -17.42 -2.52 -6.67
CA GLU A 288 -16.29 -1.63 -6.36
C GLU A 288 -16.29 -0.37 -7.23
N LEU A 289 -16.47 -0.56 -8.55
CA LEU A 289 -16.53 0.57 -9.50
C LEU A 289 -17.74 1.46 -9.27
N LEU A 290 -18.86 0.89 -8.82
CA LEU A 290 -20.07 1.65 -8.45
C LEU A 290 -19.79 2.54 -7.24
N VAL A 291 -19.12 2.00 -6.20
CA VAL A 291 -18.73 2.78 -5.02
C VAL A 291 -17.82 3.96 -5.40
N ILE A 292 -16.82 3.74 -6.26
CA ILE A 292 -15.96 4.83 -6.74
C ILE A 292 -16.73 5.79 -7.65
N GLY A 293 -17.55 5.26 -8.55
CA GLY A 293 -18.32 6.04 -9.50
C GLY A 293 -19.29 7.02 -8.84
N VAL A 294 -19.92 6.60 -7.73
CA VAL A 294 -20.81 7.49 -6.99
C VAL A 294 -20.05 8.61 -6.27
N VAL A 295 -18.81 8.37 -5.81
CA VAL A 295 -17.99 9.46 -5.24
C VAL A 295 -17.62 10.47 -6.32
N ILE A 296 -17.26 9.99 -7.52
CA ILE A 296 -17.02 10.88 -8.67
C ILE A 296 -18.29 11.67 -8.99
N TYR A 297 -19.45 11.04 -9.04
CA TYR A 297 -20.72 11.73 -9.25
C TYR A 297 -20.99 12.74 -8.15
N GLY A 298 -20.89 12.35 -6.87
CA GLY A 298 -21.11 13.21 -5.70
C GLY A 298 -20.17 14.41 -5.63
N SER A 299 -18.97 14.31 -6.18
CA SER A 299 -18.02 15.42 -6.27
C SER A 299 -18.49 16.57 -7.19
N PHE A 300 -19.40 16.29 -8.12
CA PHE A 300 -20.02 17.26 -9.01
C PHE A 300 -21.41 17.72 -8.56
N ILE A 301 -21.93 17.24 -7.42
CA ILE A 301 -23.23 17.61 -6.88
C ILE A 301 -23.10 18.81 -5.96
N THR A 302 -23.99 19.80 -6.10
CA THR A 302 -23.98 21.04 -5.31
C THR A 302 -24.11 20.75 -3.81
N PHE A 303 -25.14 20.01 -3.39
CA PHE A 303 -25.37 19.65 -2.00
C PHE A 303 -26.12 18.33 -1.88
N TRP A 304 -25.42 17.26 -1.52
CA TRP A 304 -25.99 15.96 -1.33
C TRP A 304 -26.82 15.87 -0.03
N PRO A 305 -27.97 15.21 -0.03
CA PRO A 305 -28.75 14.67 -1.16
C PRO A 305 -29.79 15.65 -1.71
N TYR A 306 -29.83 16.89 -1.21
CA TYR A 306 -30.95 17.82 -1.36
C TYR A 306 -30.91 18.60 -2.70
N GLU A 307 -29.75 18.94 -3.18
CA GLU A 307 -29.58 19.70 -4.42
C GLU A 307 -28.61 19.00 -5.36
N THR A 308 -29.16 18.21 -6.31
CA THR A 308 -28.42 17.32 -7.19
C THR A 308 -27.99 17.99 -8.51
N GLN A 309 -27.99 19.32 -8.58
CA GLN A 309 -27.48 20.03 -9.74
C GLN A 309 -25.97 19.82 -9.89
N LEU A 310 -25.53 19.61 -11.14
CA LEU A 310 -24.12 19.42 -11.44
C LEU A 310 -23.37 20.76 -11.37
N THR A 311 -22.26 20.77 -10.64
CA THR A 311 -21.41 21.95 -10.44
C THR A 311 -19.93 21.57 -10.40
N LEU A 312 -19.07 22.51 -10.76
CA LEU A 312 -17.62 22.44 -10.53
C LEU A 312 -17.19 23.22 -9.28
N ALA A 313 -18.14 23.84 -8.56
CA ALA A 313 -17.83 24.71 -7.43
C ALA A 313 -17.11 23.97 -6.29
N ASN A 314 -17.38 22.68 -6.10
CA ASN A 314 -16.72 21.84 -5.07
C ASN A 314 -15.19 21.75 -5.28
N TYR A 315 -14.71 21.87 -6.51
CA TYR A 315 -13.28 21.87 -6.83
C TYR A 315 -12.59 23.22 -6.57
N ALA A 316 -13.35 24.26 -6.21
CA ALA A 316 -12.81 25.52 -5.75
C ALA A 316 -12.52 25.56 -4.24
N PHE A 317 -13.00 24.55 -3.47
CA PHE A 317 -12.76 24.36 -2.03
C PHE A 317 -13.01 25.63 -1.20
N LYS A 318 -14.07 26.36 -1.52
CA LYS A 318 -14.35 27.68 -0.91
C LYS A 318 -14.78 27.59 0.55
N ASN A 319 -15.39 26.46 0.94
CA ASN A 319 -15.86 26.23 2.30
C ASN A 319 -14.79 25.60 3.19
N SER A 320 -13.73 25.07 2.59
CA SER A 320 -12.58 24.53 3.33
C SER A 320 -11.72 25.68 3.89
N ALA A 321 -11.30 25.54 5.15
CA ALA A 321 -10.36 26.46 5.79
C ALA A 321 -9.01 26.59 5.06
N TYR A 322 -8.66 25.60 4.23
CA TYR A 322 -7.34 25.47 3.59
C TYR A 322 -7.37 25.72 2.07
N GLY A 323 -8.54 25.86 1.46
CA GLY A 323 -8.69 25.99 0.01
C GLY A 323 -8.04 24.84 -0.77
N ILE A 324 -7.32 25.18 -1.84
CA ILE A 324 -6.61 24.22 -2.72
C ILE A 324 -5.22 23.83 -2.19
N SER A 325 -4.68 24.48 -1.16
CA SER A 325 -3.29 24.28 -0.70
C SER A 325 -2.98 22.84 -0.27
N PRO A 326 -3.88 22.07 0.37
CA PRO A 326 -3.63 20.66 0.69
C PRO A 326 -3.31 19.80 -0.52
N TRP A 327 -3.96 20.09 -1.65
CA TRP A 327 -3.68 19.42 -2.91
C TRP A 327 -2.26 19.68 -3.40
N LEU A 328 -1.81 20.93 -3.37
CA LEU A 328 -0.46 21.32 -3.77
C LEU A 328 0.59 20.69 -2.84
N HIS A 329 0.35 20.69 -1.52
CA HIS A 329 1.22 20.01 -0.56
C HIS A 329 1.34 18.52 -0.84
N SER A 330 0.22 17.85 -1.13
CA SER A 330 0.24 16.42 -1.49
C SER A 330 1.02 16.15 -2.76
N LEU A 331 0.94 16.99 -3.78
CA LEU A 331 1.74 16.84 -5.00
C LEU A 331 3.24 16.96 -4.70
N ILE A 332 3.63 17.99 -3.92
CA ILE A 332 5.03 18.21 -3.53
C ILE A 332 5.56 17.02 -2.73
N VAL A 333 4.82 16.61 -1.69
CA VAL A 333 5.19 15.48 -0.84
C VAL A 333 5.32 14.19 -1.67
N SER A 334 4.29 13.87 -2.47
CA SER A 334 4.28 12.62 -3.23
C SER A 334 5.35 12.58 -4.30
N PHE A 335 5.63 13.69 -4.97
CA PHE A 335 6.72 13.78 -5.93
C PHE A 335 8.09 13.64 -5.26
N ALA A 336 8.31 14.33 -4.14
CA ALA A 336 9.56 14.24 -3.38
C ALA A 336 9.80 12.81 -2.85
N VAL A 337 8.77 12.18 -2.26
CA VAL A 337 8.82 10.79 -1.79
C VAL A 337 9.11 9.83 -2.95
N ALA A 338 8.47 10.02 -4.11
CA ALA A 338 8.67 9.18 -5.27
C ALA A 338 10.10 9.29 -5.82
N VAL A 339 10.64 10.50 -5.93
CA VAL A 339 12.02 10.72 -6.41
C VAL A 339 13.05 10.17 -5.41
N LEU A 340 12.96 10.60 -4.15
CA LEU A 340 13.92 10.21 -3.10
C LEU A 340 13.85 8.71 -2.82
N GLY A 341 12.64 8.19 -2.61
CA GLY A 341 12.44 6.77 -2.31
C GLY A 341 12.87 5.85 -3.44
N THR A 342 12.60 6.22 -4.71
CA THR A 342 13.07 5.45 -5.88
C THR A 342 14.60 5.41 -5.92
N GLY A 343 15.24 6.57 -5.79
CA GLY A 343 16.70 6.67 -5.84
C GLY A 343 17.38 5.89 -4.72
N LEU A 344 16.97 6.16 -3.48
CA LEU A 344 17.58 5.56 -2.29
C LEU A 344 17.36 4.05 -2.21
N ALA A 345 16.12 3.57 -2.48
CA ALA A 345 15.82 2.15 -2.46
C ALA A 345 16.54 1.38 -3.58
N TRP A 346 16.61 1.97 -4.78
CA TRP A 346 17.33 1.37 -5.91
C TRP A 346 18.84 1.32 -5.65
N ILE A 347 19.44 2.38 -5.12
CA ILE A 347 20.88 2.41 -4.74
C ILE A 347 21.16 1.32 -3.71
N GLY A 348 20.36 1.21 -2.65
CA GLY A 348 20.52 0.18 -1.63
C GLY A 348 20.41 -1.24 -2.19
N ALA A 349 19.42 -1.48 -3.08
CA ALA A 349 19.27 -2.74 -3.77
C ALA A 349 20.46 -3.05 -4.70
N TYR A 350 20.96 -2.05 -5.44
CA TYR A 350 22.14 -2.20 -6.28
C TYR A 350 23.38 -2.61 -5.45
N LEU A 351 23.63 -1.92 -4.36
CA LEU A 351 24.76 -2.22 -3.47
C LEU A 351 24.68 -3.62 -2.87
N THR A 352 23.49 -4.11 -2.55
CA THR A 352 23.30 -5.44 -1.95
C THR A 352 23.32 -6.58 -2.98
N VAL A 353 22.87 -6.36 -4.21
CA VAL A 353 22.72 -7.41 -5.24
C VAL A 353 23.92 -7.45 -6.19
N ARG A 354 24.42 -6.28 -6.61
CA ARG A 354 25.40 -6.16 -7.71
C ARG A 354 26.83 -5.92 -7.25
N MET A 355 27.08 -5.86 -5.92
CA MET A 355 28.42 -5.70 -5.34
C MET A 355 28.81 -6.91 -4.49
N PRO A 356 29.44 -7.95 -5.08
CA PRO A 356 29.76 -9.19 -4.37
C PRO A 356 30.78 -8.99 -3.23
N GLN A 357 31.64 -7.96 -3.31
CA GLN A 357 32.63 -7.59 -2.29
C GLN A 357 32.03 -6.89 -1.05
N MET A 358 30.70 -6.63 -1.04
CA MET A 358 30.03 -6.03 0.11
C MET A 358 30.07 -6.99 1.32
N PRO A 359 30.48 -6.53 2.53
CA PRO A 359 30.49 -7.37 3.72
C PRO A 359 29.12 -8.00 3.98
N GLY A 360 29.09 -9.31 4.19
CA GLY A 360 27.84 -10.07 4.37
C GLY A 360 26.99 -9.56 5.54
N VAL A 361 27.63 -9.14 6.63
CA VAL A 361 26.95 -8.57 7.81
C VAL A 361 26.22 -7.27 7.44
N LEU A 362 26.90 -6.35 6.73
CA LEU A 362 26.33 -5.07 6.32
C LEU A 362 25.18 -5.26 5.32
N ARG A 363 25.37 -6.15 4.32
CA ARG A 363 24.34 -6.50 3.34
C ARG A 363 23.10 -7.10 3.99
N THR A 364 23.28 -8.09 4.86
CA THR A 364 22.17 -8.75 5.55
C THR A 364 21.49 -7.84 6.55
N GLY A 365 22.26 -7.01 7.26
CA GLY A 365 21.74 -6.00 8.20
C GLY A 365 20.88 -4.97 7.49
N TYR A 366 21.36 -4.38 6.39
CA TYR A 366 20.59 -3.44 5.58
C TYR A 366 19.32 -4.09 4.99
N ASP A 367 19.41 -5.30 4.41
CA ASP A 367 18.24 -6.00 3.88
C ASP A 367 17.16 -6.23 4.94
N LYS A 368 17.55 -6.59 6.16
CA LYS A 368 16.60 -6.74 7.28
C LYS A 368 15.96 -5.41 7.67
N LEU A 369 16.75 -4.34 7.80
CA LEU A 369 16.25 -3.00 8.09
C LEU A 369 15.30 -2.49 7.00
N ALA A 370 15.65 -2.68 5.73
CA ALA A 370 14.82 -2.26 4.59
C ALA A 370 13.46 -2.98 4.52
N LEU A 371 13.32 -4.14 5.16
CA LEU A 371 12.07 -4.90 5.24
C LEU A 371 11.24 -4.60 6.49
N LEU A 372 11.77 -3.84 7.47
CA LEU A 372 11.02 -3.52 8.68
C LEU A 372 9.82 -2.60 8.45
N PRO A 373 9.89 -1.56 7.58
CA PRO A 373 8.78 -0.61 7.41
C PRO A 373 7.45 -1.28 7.08
N VAL A 374 7.45 -2.36 6.28
CA VAL A 374 6.21 -3.07 5.92
C VAL A 374 5.53 -3.74 7.13
N CYS A 375 6.24 -3.90 8.23
CA CYS A 375 5.73 -4.51 9.47
C CYS A 375 5.16 -3.47 10.44
N ILE A 376 5.45 -2.19 10.23
CA ILE A 376 5.12 -1.10 11.16
C ILE A 376 3.90 -0.35 10.65
N PRO A 377 2.77 -0.35 11.40
CA PRO A 377 1.60 0.44 11.02
C PRO A 377 1.93 1.92 10.85
N GLY A 378 1.32 2.57 9.85
CA GLY A 378 1.56 3.99 9.58
C GLY A 378 1.22 4.89 10.78
N THR A 379 0.13 4.60 11.48
CA THR A 379 -0.27 5.32 12.70
C THR A 379 0.78 5.24 13.79
N VAL A 380 1.38 4.07 14.00
CA VAL A 380 2.45 3.87 15.00
C VAL A 380 3.69 4.67 14.62
N LEU A 381 4.12 4.58 13.36
CA LEU A 381 5.32 5.29 12.91
C LEU A 381 5.08 6.81 12.91
N GLY A 382 3.90 7.27 12.46
CA GLY A 382 3.53 8.69 12.45
C GLY A 382 3.53 9.29 13.85
N LEU A 383 2.93 8.60 14.84
CA LEU A 383 2.95 9.06 16.24
C LEU A 383 4.38 9.08 16.80
N ALA A 384 5.16 8.02 16.58
CA ALA A 384 6.55 7.95 17.03
C ALA A 384 7.40 9.11 16.45
N TRP A 385 7.23 9.43 15.17
CA TRP A 385 7.89 10.56 14.51
C TRP A 385 7.43 11.92 15.07
N ALA A 386 6.13 12.07 15.32
CA ALA A 386 5.60 13.28 15.95
C ALA A 386 6.25 13.54 17.31
N MET A 387 6.36 12.51 18.15
CA MET A 387 6.96 12.63 19.48
C MET A 387 8.46 12.92 19.41
N THR A 388 9.19 12.30 18.48
CA THR A 388 10.64 12.42 18.40
C THR A 388 11.11 13.71 17.72
N PHE A 389 10.43 14.15 16.66
CA PHE A 389 10.98 15.16 15.75
C PHE A 389 10.20 16.46 15.66
N SER A 390 8.92 16.54 16.05
CA SER A 390 8.08 17.74 15.86
C SER A 390 8.62 18.99 16.59
N GLY A 391 9.32 18.85 17.69
CA GLY A 391 9.91 19.96 18.44
C GLY A 391 11.29 20.40 17.97
N THR A 392 11.86 19.74 16.96
CA THR A 392 13.22 20.03 16.51
C THR A 392 13.28 21.22 15.56
N ALA A 393 14.35 22.02 15.62
CA ALA A 393 14.52 23.20 14.78
C ALA A 393 14.50 22.87 13.27
N LEU A 394 14.98 21.68 12.88
CA LEU A 394 15.00 21.23 11.48
C LEU A 394 13.58 21.09 10.89
N PHE A 395 12.62 20.68 11.70
CA PHE A 395 11.24 20.41 11.29
C PHE A 395 10.25 21.49 11.76
N SER A 396 10.72 22.66 12.12
CA SER A 396 9.87 23.78 12.52
C SER A 396 9.29 24.54 11.31
N GLY A 397 8.11 25.14 11.51
CA GLY A 397 7.41 25.91 10.49
C GLY A 397 6.80 25.03 9.37
N ALA A 398 6.17 25.68 8.38
CA ALA A 398 5.46 24.99 7.29
C ALA A 398 6.38 24.12 6.43
N LEU A 399 7.55 24.62 6.05
CA LEU A 399 8.53 23.87 5.26
C LEU A 399 9.10 22.69 6.06
N GLY A 400 9.43 22.91 7.33
CA GLY A 400 9.93 21.86 8.20
C GLY A 400 8.89 20.74 8.41
N SER A 401 7.62 21.09 8.58
CA SER A 401 6.53 20.11 8.69
C SER A 401 6.37 19.30 7.39
N LEU A 402 6.46 19.91 6.21
CA LEU A 402 6.44 19.18 4.94
C LEU A 402 7.64 18.24 4.80
N LEU A 403 8.84 18.69 5.21
CA LEU A 403 10.04 17.84 5.22
C LEU A 403 9.88 16.65 6.17
N LEU A 404 9.26 16.85 7.33
CA LEU A 404 8.95 15.79 8.27
C LEU A 404 8.02 14.74 7.64
N VAL A 405 6.95 15.17 6.97
CA VAL A 405 6.02 14.30 6.26
C VAL A 405 6.72 13.54 5.13
N ILE A 406 7.58 14.21 4.33
CA ILE A 406 8.35 13.57 3.25
C ILE A 406 9.28 12.50 3.81
N ALA A 407 10.04 12.82 4.86
CA ALA A 407 11.01 11.90 5.46
C ALA A 407 10.31 10.67 6.06
N ASN A 408 9.28 10.88 6.90
CA ASN A 408 8.49 9.79 7.48
C ASN A 408 7.86 8.90 6.40
N THR A 409 7.22 9.49 5.39
CA THR A 409 6.56 8.73 4.32
C THR A 409 7.57 7.94 3.47
N THR A 410 8.75 8.53 3.19
CA THR A 410 9.82 7.84 2.47
C THR A 410 10.30 6.61 3.24
N ILE A 411 10.51 6.73 4.54
CA ILE A 411 10.91 5.62 5.41
C ILE A 411 9.78 4.57 5.51
N HIS A 412 8.55 4.99 5.74
CA HIS A 412 7.40 4.10 5.86
C HIS A 412 7.18 3.24 4.60
N LEU A 413 7.33 3.81 3.42
CA LEU A 413 7.10 3.14 2.15
C LEU A 413 8.34 2.40 1.59
N TRP A 414 9.46 2.33 2.29
CA TRP A 414 10.76 1.84 1.79
C TRP A 414 10.76 0.39 1.32
N SER A 415 10.03 -0.48 1.99
CA SER A 415 10.16 -1.94 1.82
C SER A 415 9.79 -2.42 0.42
N VAL A 416 8.67 -1.97 -0.14
CA VAL A 416 8.18 -2.41 -1.46
C VAL A 416 9.11 -1.96 -2.59
N PRO A 417 9.56 -0.69 -2.64
CA PRO A 417 10.60 -0.22 -3.55
C PRO A 417 11.87 -1.05 -3.51
N HIS A 418 12.38 -1.34 -2.30
CA HIS A 418 13.60 -2.14 -2.13
C HIS A 418 13.44 -3.57 -2.68
N ILE A 419 12.33 -4.24 -2.37
CA ILE A 419 12.03 -5.59 -2.87
C ILE A 419 11.93 -5.59 -4.40
N THR A 420 11.23 -4.60 -4.97
CA THR A 420 11.03 -4.47 -6.42
C THR A 420 12.36 -4.22 -7.14
N ALA A 421 13.16 -3.27 -6.66
CA ALA A 421 14.48 -2.99 -7.20
C ALA A 421 15.41 -4.21 -7.11
N LYS A 422 15.39 -4.90 -5.97
CA LYS A 422 16.20 -6.11 -5.74
C LYS A 422 15.83 -7.23 -6.70
N ALA A 423 14.53 -7.44 -6.95
CA ALA A 423 14.04 -8.43 -7.90
C ALA A 423 14.48 -8.12 -9.34
N GLY A 424 14.31 -6.87 -9.79
CA GLY A 424 14.72 -6.43 -11.12
C GLY A 424 16.23 -6.56 -11.34
N LEU A 425 17.02 -6.07 -10.39
CA LEU A 425 18.49 -6.15 -10.46
C LEU A 425 19.03 -7.59 -10.42
N SER A 426 18.35 -8.49 -9.65
CA SER A 426 18.72 -9.92 -9.60
C SER A 426 18.39 -10.66 -10.90
N ALA A 427 17.41 -10.20 -11.67
CA ALA A 427 17.04 -10.79 -12.95
C ALA A 427 18.00 -10.41 -14.10
N MET A 428 18.82 -9.37 -13.91
CA MET A 428 19.79 -8.92 -14.92
C MET A 428 21.04 -9.79 -14.93
N ASN A 429 21.64 -9.94 -16.13
CA ASN A 429 22.88 -10.68 -16.27
C ASN A 429 24.01 -10.07 -15.41
N ALA A 430 24.63 -10.90 -14.57
CA ALA A 430 25.69 -10.48 -13.65
C ALA A 430 26.99 -10.01 -14.35
N ARG A 431 27.12 -10.27 -15.66
CA ARG A 431 28.33 -9.96 -16.42
C ARG A 431 28.40 -8.52 -16.96
N TYR A 432 27.34 -7.72 -16.86
CA TYR A 432 27.36 -6.36 -17.42
C TYR A 432 28.46 -5.48 -16.83
N GLU A 433 28.68 -5.54 -15.53
CA GLU A 433 29.73 -4.80 -14.85
C GLU A 433 31.11 -5.31 -15.23
N THR A 434 31.33 -6.63 -15.29
CA THR A 434 32.60 -7.24 -15.69
C THR A 434 32.95 -6.89 -17.13
N VAL A 435 32.01 -6.91 -18.06
CA VAL A 435 32.22 -6.49 -19.45
C VAL A 435 32.60 -5.01 -19.52
N GLY A 436 31.89 -4.15 -18.76
CA GLY A 436 32.25 -2.73 -18.66
C GLY A 436 33.69 -2.52 -18.19
N GLU A 437 34.09 -3.21 -17.13
CA GLU A 437 35.47 -3.16 -16.61
C GLU A 437 36.49 -3.65 -17.62
N THR A 438 36.21 -4.76 -18.33
CA THR A 438 37.09 -5.29 -19.39
C THR A 438 37.27 -4.31 -20.55
N LEU A 439 36.26 -3.52 -20.87
CA LEU A 439 36.29 -2.45 -21.87
C LEU A 439 36.89 -1.14 -21.34
N GLY A 440 37.42 -1.11 -20.11
CA GLY A 440 38.03 0.08 -19.49
C GLY A 440 37.04 1.14 -19.03
N ALA A 441 35.71 0.84 -18.99
CA ALA A 441 34.71 1.78 -18.53
C ALA A 441 34.71 1.88 -17.00
N LYS A 442 34.62 3.12 -16.49
CA LYS A 442 34.42 3.34 -15.04
C LYS A 442 33.10 2.76 -14.59
N ARG A 443 33.03 2.20 -13.39
CA ARG A 443 31.81 1.58 -12.83
C ARG A 443 30.60 2.49 -12.87
N LEU A 444 30.74 3.77 -12.51
CA LEU A 444 29.66 4.76 -12.61
C LEU A 444 29.15 4.95 -14.05
N THR A 445 30.04 4.84 -15.04
CA THR A 445 29.64 4.91 -16.46
C THR A 445 28.81 3.69 -16.86
N THR A 446 29.19 2.50 -16.40
CA THR A 446 28.41 1.26 -16.62
C THR A 446 27.05 1.34 -15.93
N ILE A 447 27.00 1.84 -14.69
CA ILE A 447 25.73 2.05 -13.98
C ILE A 447 24.83 3.00 -14.79
N ALA A 448 25.32 4.20 -15.11
CA ALA A 448 24.52 5.23 -15.76
C ALA A 448 24.10 4.88 -17.20
N ARG A 449 24.97 4.23 -17.98
CA ARG A 449 24.71 3.96 -19.40
C ARG A 449 24.12 2.58 -19.69
N VAL A 450 24.23 1.63 -18.74
CA VAL A 450 23.77 0.24 -18.96
C VAL A 450 22.73 -0.16 -17.90
N ILE A 451 23.08 -0.14 -16.63
CA ILE A 451 22.22 -0.70 -15.58
C ILE A 451 20.96 0.14 -15.37
N VAL A 452 21.08 1.48 -15.23
CA VAL A 452 19.93 2.38 -15.04
C VAL A 452 18.96 2.33 -16.24
N PRO A 453 19.40 2.42 -17.51
CA PRO A 453 18.51 2.24 -18.65
C PRO A 453 17.83 0.87 -18.72
N LEU A 454 18.55 -0.20 -18.32
CA LEU A 454 17.99 -1.53 -18.22
C LEU A 454 16.95 -1.66 -17.08
N SER A 455 17.12 -0.91 -15.98
CA SER A 455 16.17 -0.84 -14.84
C SER A 455 14.99 0.09 -15.09
N ARG A 456 14.82 0.70 -16.27
CA ARG A 456 13.83 1.75 -16.50
C ARG A 456 12.40 1.31 -16.16
N ALA A 457 12.03 0.08 -16.50
CA ALA A 457 10.70 -0.43 -16.21
C ALA A 457 10.46 -0.52 -14.70
N GLU A 458 11.42 -1.10 -13.98
CA GLU A 458 11.36 -1.22 -12.51
C GLU A 458 11.38 0.14 -11.82
N LEU A 459 12.19 1.09 -12.30
CA LEU A 459 12.24 2.45 -11.77
C LEU A 459 10.90 3.18 -11.96
N CYS A 460 10.26 3.05 -13.13
CA CYS A 460 8.92 3.60 -13.37
C CYS A 460 7.86 2.95 -12.47
N ASP A 461 7.93 1.65 -12.25
CA ASP A 461 7.02 0.94 -11.36
C ASP A 461 7.19 1.40 -9.91
N ILE A 462 8.43 1.51 -9.42
CA ILE A 462 8.75 2.00 -8.07
C ILE A 462 8.28 3.44 -7.88
N PHE A 463 8.60 4.32 -8.84
CA PHE A 463 8.20 5.73 -8.79
C PHE A 463 6.68 5.88 -8.71
N SER A 464 5.95 5.20 -9.60
CA SER A 464 4.49 5.29 -9.62
C SER A 464 3.84 4.68 -8.38
N TYR A 465 4.40 3.60 -7.84
CA TYR A 465 3.97 3.03 -6.57
C TYR A 465 4.15 4.03 -5.42
N LEU A 466 5.34 4.59 -5.27
CA LEU A 466 5.64 5.55 -4.20
C LEU A 466 4.77 6.81 -4.31
N PHE A 467 4.61 7.34 -5.52
CA PHE A 467 3.76 8.51 -5.73
C PHE A 467 2.31 8.22 -5.34
N ALA A 468 1.73 7.13 -5.85
CA ALA A 468 0.35 6.75 -5.56
C ALA A 468 0.15 6.47 -4.06
N SER A 469 1.06 5.73 -3.43
CA SER A 469 0.98 5.44 -2.00
C SER A 469 1.15 6.68 -1.13
N ALA A 470 2.01 7.62 -1.51
CA ALA A 470 2.22 8.85 -0.76
C ALA A 470 1.04 9.83 -0.86
N VAL A 471 0.43 9.98 -2.06
CA VAL A 471 -0.71 10.88 -2.24
C VAL A 471 -1.99 10.38 -1.57
N THR A 472 -2.11 9.05 -1.37
CA THR A 472 -3.28 8.43 -0.74
C THR A 472 -3.10 8.15 0.76
N THR A 473 -1.88 8.31 1.31
CA THR A 473 -1.60 7.94 2.71
C THR A 473 -2.24 8.92 3.68
N ILE A 474 -2.83 8.39 4.74
CA ILE A 474 -3.42 9.14 5.85
C ILE A 474 -2.74 8.74 7.15
N SER A 475 -2.71 7.45 7.46
CA SER A 475 -2.30 6.90 8.76
C SER A 475 -0.88 7.31 9.18
N ALA A 476 0.06 7.41 8.24
CA ALA A 476 1.43 7.77 8.53
C ALA A 476 1.66 9.28 8.72
N VAL A 477 0.73 10.12 8.25
CA VAL A 477 0.91 11.59 8.22
C VAL A 477 -0.04 12.37 9.13
N VAL A 478 -1.10 11.71 9.64
CA VAL A 478 -2.15 12.37 10.44
C VAL A 478 -1.66 13.01 11.74
N PHE A 479 -0.48 12.63 12.24
CA PHE A 479 0.15 13.22 13.42
C PHE A 479 1.23 14.27 13.11
N LEU A 480 1.59 14.46 11.82
CA LEU A 480 2.79 15.19 11.41
C LEU A 480 2.51 16.52 10.74
N TYR A 481 1.27 16.77 10.33
CA TYR A 481 0.91 18.01 9.65
C TYR A 481 0.65 19.16 10.63
N THR A 482 0.78 20.37 10.10
CA THR A 482 0.31 21.60 10.73
C THR A 482 -0.77 22.23 9.84
N PRO A 483 -1.57 23.22 10.32
CA PRO A 483 -2.54 23.90 9.46
C PRO A 483 -1.97 24.46 8.16
N SER A 484 -0.69 24.83 8.15
CA SER A 484 0.02 25.36 6.98
C SER A 484 0.66 24.29 6.08
N SER A 485 0.60 23.00 6.44
CA SER A 485 1.22 21.89 5.71
C SER A 485 0.31 20.67 5.56
N ILE A 486 -0.98 20.84 5.82
CA ILE A 486 -1.98 19.78 5.69
C ILE A 486 -1.97 19.19 4.26
N VAL A 487 -2.06 17.85 4.15
CA VAL A 487 -2.07 17.12 2.88
C VAL A 487 -3.50 16.75 2.48
N ALA A 488 -3.73 16.56 1.17
CA ALA A 488 -5.07 16.38 0.59
C ALA A 488 -5.90 15.27 1.23
N ALA A 489 -5.30 14.12 1.53
CA ALA A 489 -6.00 12.99 2.10
C ALA A 489 -6.51 13.27 3.54
N VAL A 490 -5.75 14.04 4.32
CA VAL A 490 -6.17 14.48 5.67
C VAL A 490 -7.21 15.61 5.56
N ALA A 491 -6.99 16.57 4.65
CA ALA A 491 -7.94 17.66 4.42
C ALA A 491 -9.32 17.16 3.94
N ALA A 492 -9.36 16.08 3.16
CA ALA A 492 -10.62 15.46 2.75
C ALA A 492 -11.43 14.94 3.94
N ILE A 493 -10.76 14.37 4.97
CA ILE A 493 -11.42 13.97 6.23
C ILE A 493 -11.97 15.21 6.95
N ASP A 494 -11.16 16.25 7.10
CA ASP A 494 -11.53 17.49 7.77
C ASP A 494 -12.73 18.18 7.11
N MET A 495 -12.75 18.22 5.77
CA MET A 495 -13.90 18.73 5.01
C MET A 495 -15.19 17.96 5.32
N ILE A 496 -15.10 16.62 5.38
CA ILE A 496 -16.27 15.75 5.64
C ILE A 496 -16.71 15.88 7.09
N ASP A 497 -15.81 15.88 8.05
CA ASP A 497 -16.10 16.09 9.48
C ASP A 497 -16.78 17.47 9.71
N SER A 498 -16.43 18.47 8.88
CA SER A 498 -17.04 19.80 8.88
C SER A 498 -18.38 19.88 8.11
N GLY A 499 -18.86 18.76 7.53
CA GLY A 499 -20.14 18.69 6.80
C GLY A 499 -20.03 18.98 5.30
N PHE A 500 -18.85 19.29 4.77
CA PHE A 500 -18.62 19.58 3.33
C PHE A 500 -18.29 18.30 2.54
N ILE A 501 -19.23 17.34 2.55
CA ILE A 501 -19.02 16.00 1.98
C ILE A 501 -18.67 16.07 0.48
N SER A 502 -19.34 16.96 -0.29
CA SER A 502 -19.08 17.10 -1.74
C SER A 502 -17.68 17.65 -2.04
N GLU A 503 -17.16 18.58 -1.20
CA GLU A 503 -15.78 19.05 -1.32
C GLU A 503 -14.77 17.96 -0.92
N GLY A 504 -15.04 17.19 0.14
CA GLY A 504 -14.23 16.04 0.52
C GLY A 504 -14.20 14.95 -0.57
N ALA A 505 -15.34 14.71 -1.24
CA ALA A 505 -15.43 13.84 -2.40
C ALA A 505 -14.61 14.38 -3.58
N ALA A 506 -14.67 15.69 -3.86
CA ALA A 506 -13.89 16.33 -4.91
C ALA A 506 -12.36 16.22 -4.64
N MET A 507 -11.93 16.43 -3.40
CA MET A 507 -10.52 16.24 -3.00
C MET A 507 -10.07 14.79 -3.18
N SER A 508 -10.92 13.82 -2.78
CA SER A 508 -10.64 12.38 -2.97
C SER A 508 -10.56 12.00 -4.46
N CYS A 509 -11.39 12.60 -5.31
CA CYS A 509 -11.33 12.42 -6.76
C CYS A 509 -10.05 12.99 -7.38
N LEU A 510 -9.58 14.15 -6.93
CA LEU A 510 -8.29 14.71 -7.38
C LEU A 510 -7.13 13.75 -7.03
N ILE A 511 -7.09 13.22 -5.81
CA ILE A 511 -6.10 12.22 -5.38
C ILE A 511 -6.15 10.99 -6.29
N PHE A 512 -7.34 10.43 -6.50
CA PHE A 512 -7.56 9.23 -7.30
C PHE A 512 -7.13 9.42 -8.75
N VAL A 513 -7.59 10.49 -9.41
CA VAL A 513 -7.26 10.79 -10.81
C VAL A 513 -5.76 11.02 -10.99
N CYS A 514 -5.12 11.72 -10.06
CA CYS A 514 -3.68 11.97 -10.12
C CYS A 514 -2.87 10.69 -9.98
N ALA A 515 -3.21 9.83 -9.01
CA ALA A 515 -2.55 8.54 -8.82
C ALA A 515 -2.69 7.64 -10.07
N LEU A 516 -3.89 7.59 -10.67
CA LEU A 516 -4.13 6.89 -11.94
C LEU A 516 -3.32 7.47 -13.10
N ALA A 517 -3.27 8.80 -13.23
CA ALA A 517 -2.54 9.48 -14.31
C ALA A 517 -1.04 9.19 -14.24
N VAL A 518 -0.45 9.27 -13.04
CA VAL A 518 0.97 8.95 -12.84
C VAL A 518 1.24 7.47 -13.12
N ARG A 519 0.36 6.56 -12.72
CA ARG A 519 0.48 5.14 -13.05
C ARG A 519 0.40 4.88 -14.55
N ALA A 520 -0.56 5.50 -15.24
CA ALA A 520 -0.69 5.41 -16.70
C ALA A 520 0.55 5.95 -17.42
N ALA A 521 1.07 7.11 -17.00
CA ALA A 521 2.29 7.68 -17.54
C ALA A 521 3.51 6.75 -17.34
N ALA A 522 3.64 6.12 -16.17
CA ALA A 522 4.70 5.15 -15.88
C ALA A 522 4.61 3.90 -16.77
N LEU A 523 3.41 3.39 -17.02
CA LEU A 523 3.18 2.25 -17.94
C LEU A 523 3.54 2.61 -19.38
N LEU A 524 3.18 3.78 -19.87
CA LEU A 524 3.56 4.27 -21.18
C LEU A 524 5.08 4.43 -21.30
N ALA A 525 5.71 5.00 -20.29
CA ALA A 525 7.16 5.17 -20.23
C ALA A 525 7.91 3.81 -20.22
N SER A 526 7.40 2.80 -19.52
CA SER A 526 7.98 1.46 -19.49
C SER A 526 7.71 0.67 -20.79
N GLY A 527 6.53 0.78 -21.38
CA GLY A 527 6.13 0.08 -22.61
C GLY A 527 6.93 0.52 -23.83
N THR A 528 7.21 1.81 -24.00
CA THR A 528 8.08 2.33 -25.06
C THR A 528 9.51 1.81 -24.97
N ALA A 529 9.99 1.49 -23.76
CA ALA A 529 11.31 0.89 -23.55
C ALA A 529 11.36 -0.57 -24.00
N LEU A 530 10.27 -1.34 -23.83
CA LEU A 530 10.17 -2.74 -24.29
C LEU A 530 10.06 -2.83 -25.82
N ALA A 531 9.28 -1.95 -26.44
CA ALA A 531 9.16 -1.89 -27.91
C ALA A 531 10.50 -1.55 -28.59
N ASN A 532 11.27 -0.60 -28.03
CA ASN A 532 12.61 -0.27 -28.50
C ASN A 532 13.67 -1.37 -28.27
N ARG A 533 13.42 -2.33 -27.36
CA ARG A 533 14.28 -3.53 -27.18
C ARG A 533 13.98 -4.64 -28.19
N ALA A 534 12.72 -4.76 -28.64
CA ALA A 534 12.34 -5.75 -29.62
C ALA A 534 12.73 -5.36 -31.06
N SER A 535 13.05 -4.08 -31.29
CA SER A 535 13.46 -3.53 -32.59
C SER A 535 14.98 -3.42 -32.78
N ARG A 536 15.78 -3.75 -31.75
CA ARG A 536 17.26 -3.84 -31.79
C ARG A 536 17.71 -5.28 -31.54
#